data_72fcf5100b7d3eaa7306fb22cdab7a8e
#
_entry.id   72fcf5100b7d3eaa7306fb22cdab7a8e
#
_cell.length_a   1.000
_cell.length_b   1.000
_cell.length_c   1.000
_cell.angle_alpha   90.00
_cell.angle_beta   90.00
_cell.angle_gamma   90.00
#
_symmetry.space_group_name_H-M   'P 1'
#
loop_
_entity.id
_entity.type
_entity.pdbx_description
1 polymer ?
#
loop_
_entity_poly.entity_id
_entity_poly.type
_entity_poly.pdbx_seq_one_letter_code
_entity_poly.pdbx_strand_id
1 'polypeptide(L)'
;MENNAILGGCVMKKTLRILCCVLAAAALLCLASCGSDQNNAAKAKNEPTNTPTQAKKAENSPVPVTGELSQGSCKVLFTMSDGQTFTIQCEPEYAPETVENFLSLVNSGFYDGLTFHRVLDNFVAQGGDPSGNGTGGSQTKIHGEFSENGFTQNTLTHKRGSVAMARSSAPDSASSQFYICYTDLPSLDGKYAVFGTVTA
;
A
#
# COMPACT_ATOMS: atom_id res chain seq x y z
N MET A 1 18.20 -8.66 -29.61
CA MET A 1 17.47 -9.90 -29.22
C MET A 1 16.63 -9.51 -28.01
N GLU A 2 15.34 -9.31 -28.26
CA GLU A 2 14.37 -8.97 -27.22
C GLU A 2 13.87 -10.26 -26.58
N ASN A 3 14.17 -10.45 -25.30
CA ASN A 3 13.60 -11.54 -24.52
C ASN A 3 12.23 -11.11 -23.98
N ASN A 4 11.18 -11.50 -24.67
CA ASN A 4 9.82 -11.41 -24.17
C ASN A 4 9.57 -12.58 -23.21
N ALA A 5 9.54 -12.31 -21.92
CA ALA A 5 9.02 -13.25 -20.94
C ALA A 5 7.49 -13.03 -20.84
N ILE A 6 6.73 -13.96 -21.37
CA ILE A 6 5.27 -13.99 -21.22
C ILE A 6 4.97 -14.66 -19.88
N LEU A 7 4.59 -13.87 -18.88
CA LEU A 7 3.96 -14.36 -17.66
C LEU A 7 2.49 -13.96 -17.72
N GLY A 8 1.64 -14.96 -17.92
CA GLY A 8 0.17 -14.94 -17.82
C GLY A 8 -0.55 -13.59 -17.89
N GLY A 9 -0.80 -13.07 -19.10
CA GLY A 9 -1.85 -12.09 -19.39
C GLY A 9 -1.62 -10.63 -18.98
N CYS A 10 -0.59 -10.28 -18.20
CA CYS A 10 -0.22 -8.90 -17.93
C CYS A 10 1.15 -8.63 -18.55
N VAL A 11 1.19 -7.94 -19.73
CA VAL A 11 2.44 -7.64 -20.43
C VAL A 11 3.15 -6.49 -19.73
N MET A 12 4.15 -6.79 -18.88
CA MET A 12 5.07 -5.79 -18.35
C MET A 12 6.20 -5.55 -19.33
N LYS A 13 6.25 -4.39 -19.97
CA LYS A 13 7.41 -3.94 -20.74
C LYS A 13 8.52 -3.50 -19.78
N LYS A 14 9.52 -4.36 -19.56
CA LYS A 14 10.75 -3.97 -18.85
C LYS A 14 11.64 -3.15 -19.78
N THR A 15 11.66 -1.83 -19.58
CA THR A 15 12.71 -0.98 -20.15
C THR A 15 13.91 -1.03 -19.21
N LEU A 16 14.91 -1.84 -19.55
CA LEU A 16 16.19 -1.92 -18.82
C LEU A 16 17.01 -0.66 -19.14
N ARG A 17 17.04 0.30 -18.23
CA ARG A 17 18.02 1.40 -18.27
C ARG A 17 19.25 0.97 -17.50
N ILE A 18 20.30 0.60 -18.24
CA ILE A 18 21.64 0.39 -17.68
C ILE A 18 22.21 1.77 -17.38
N LEU A 19 22.27 2.12 -16.09
CA LEU A 19 23.04 3.30 -15.64
C LEU A 19 24.40 2.81 -15.15
N CYS A 20 25.43 3.12 -15.94
CA CYS A 20 26.84 2.86 -15.63
C CYS A 20 27.27 3.78 -14.49
N CYS A 21 27.48 3.26 -13.27
CA CYS A 21 28.13 4.03 -12.20
C CYS A 21 29.63 3.77 -12.22
N VAL A 22 30.36 4.81 -12.56
CA VAL A 22 31.83 4.90 -12.42
C VAL A 22 32.16 5.15 -10.95
N LEU A 23 33.02 4.30 -10.41
CA LEU A 23 33.64 4.39 -9.08
C LEU A 23 34.60 5.60 -9.01
N ALA A 24 34.50 6.34 -7.93
CA ALA A 24 35.65 7.10 -7.42
C ALA A 24 35.69 7.01 -5.89
N ALA A 25 36.70 6.30 -5.40
CA ALA A 25 37.08 6.23 -4.00
C ALA A 25 37.90 7.45 -3.61
N ALA A 26 37.64 8.02 -2.44
CA ALA A 26 38.67 8.75 -1.68
C ALA A 26 38.37 8.69 -0.20
N ALA A 27 39.26 8.05 0.53
CA ALA A 27 39.38 8.04 1.98
C ALA A 27 39.98 9.34 2.49
N LEU A 28 39.58 9.82 3.67
CA LEU A 28 40.55 10.38 4.66
C LEU A 28 39.94 10.41 6.08
N LEU A 29 40.77 9.94 7.01
CA LEU A 29 40.64 9.95 8.47
C LEU A 29 40.71 11.39 9.06
N CYS A 30 40.20 11.56 10.29
CA CYS A 30 40.85 12.12 11.49
C CYS A 30 39.79 12.32 12.58
N LEU A 31 39.87 11.54 13.68
CA LEU A 31 40.45 11.77 15.01
C LEU A 31 39.67 12.76 15.91
N ALA A 32 39.08 12.13 16.94
CA ALA A 32 39.12 12.38 18.38
C ALA A 32 38.94 13.80 18.94
N SER A 33 38.02 13.92 19.90
CA SER A 33 38.35 14.47 21.23
C SER A 33 37.23 14.22 22.23
N CYS A 34 37.63 13.76 23.39
CA CYS A 34 36.93 13.58 24.64
C CYS A 34 36.41 14.91 25.25
N GLY A 35 35.41 14.80 26.14
CA GLY A 35 35.07 15.84 27.11
C GLY A 35 33.89 15.42 27.98
N SER A 36 34.20 14.92 29.15
CA SER A 36 33.36 14.57 30.31
C SER A 36 32.76 15.81 30.97
N ASP A 37 31.62 15.65 31.65
CA ASP A 37 31.31 15.77 33.09
C ASP A 37 29.83 16.15 33.31
N GLN A 38 29.15 15.32 34.03
CA GLN A 38 28.68 15.25 35.42
C GLN A 38 27.55 16.19 35.86
N ASN A 39 26.51 15.46 36.36
CA ASN A 39 25.73 15.70 37.56
C ASN A 39 24.67 16.85 37.61
N ASN A 40 23.40 16.54 37.78
CA ASN A 40 22.82 16.53 39.15
C ASN A 40 21.37 15.99 39.18
N ALA A 41 21.11 15.29 40.27
CA ALA A 41 19.88 14.68 40.68
C ALA A 41 18.88 15.64 41.30
N ALA A 42 17.58 15.32 41.18
CA ALA A 42 16.55 15.33 42.24
C ALA A 42 15.18 15.05 41.61
N LYS A 43 14.60 13.93 41.88
CA LYS A 43 13.67 13.49 42.96
C LYS A 43 12.21 13.92 42.74
N ALA A 44 11.42 12.91 42.56
CA ALA A 44 10.15 12.57 43.22
C ALA A 44 8.92 12.36 42.32
N LYS A 45 8.50 11.10 42.28
CA LYS A 45 7.19 10.52 42.65
C LYS A 45 5.96 10.95 41.81
N ASN A 46 5.42 10.05 41.05
CA ASN A 46 4.33 9.11 41.40
C ASN A 46 3.90 8.36 40.12
N GLU A 47 3.97 7.07 40.22
CA GLU A 47 3.34 6.09 39.35
C GLU A 47 1.79 6.18 39.50
N PRO A 48 1.03 5.84 38.44
CA PRO A 48 0.50 4.48 38.44
C PRO A 48 0.80 3.71 37.14
N THR A 49 1.31 2.54 37.35
CA THR A 49 1.42 1.39 36.50
C THR A 49 0.14 1.13 35.74
N ASN A 50 0.19 1.27 34.41
CA ASN A 50 -0.70 0.57 33.52
C ASN A 50 0.16 -0.23 32.53
N THR A 51 0.37 -1.47 32.87
CA THR A 51 0.93 -2.51 32.01
C THR A 51 0.02 -2.69 30.79
N PRO A 52 0.50 -2.47 29.56
CA PRO A 52 -0.20 -2.97 28.40
C PRO A 52 -0.01 -4.49 28.36
N THR A 53 -1.09 -5.20 28.55
CA THR A 53 -1.19 -6.62 28.25
C THR A 53 -0.73 -6.84 26.82
N GLN A 54 0.40 -7.49 26.63
CA GLN A 54 0.87 -7.97 25.34
C GLN A 54 -0.20 -8.92 24.79
N ALA A 55 -0.90 -8.49 23.76
CA ALA A 55 -1.71 -9.36 22.94
C ALA A 55 -0.76 -10.41 22.33
N LYS A 56 -1.03 -11.68 22.62
CA LYS A 56 -0.38 -12.83 22.04
C LYS A 56 -0.37 -12.66 20.50
N LYS A 57 0.83 -12.58 19.93
CA LYS A 57 1.07 -12.72 18.50
C LYS A 57 0.53 -14.10 18.11
N ALA A 58 -0.61 -14.12 17.43
CA ALA A 58 -1.11 -15.33 16.78
C ALA A 58 -0.09 -15.66 15.68
N GLU A 59 0.52 -16.82 15.80
CA GLU A 59 1.39 -17.42 14.80
C GLU A 59 0.48 -17.85 13.64
N ASN A 60 0.25 -16.92 12.69
CA ASN A 60 -0.38 -17.23 11.42
C ASN A 60 0.73 -17.56 10.44
N SER A 61 0.85 -18.84 10.09
CA SER A 61 1.56 -19.26 8.90
C SER A 61 0.97 -18.51 7.70
N PRO A 62 1.80 -17.94 6.81
CA PRO A 62 1.29 -17.24 5.64
C PRO A 62 0.52 -18.21 4.77
N VAL A 63 -0.78 -17.95 4.60
CA VAL A 63 -1.58 -18.62 3.58
C VAL A 63 -1.10 -18.06 2.24
N PRO A 64 -0.64 -18.90 1.30
CA PRO A 64 -0.19 -18.43 0.00
C PRO A 64 -1.35 -17.72 -0.71
N VAL A 65 -1.21 -16.44 -1.00
CA VAL A 65 -2.12 -15.72 -1.90
C VAL A 65 -1.85 -16.26 -3.31
N THR A 66 -2.61 -17.26 -3.73
CA THR A 66 -2.58 -17.74 -5.12
C THR A 66 -3.37 -16.78 -5.97
N GLY A 67 -2.71 -15.72 -6.45
CA GLY A 67 -3.27 -14.87 -7.49
C GLY A 67 -3.25 -15.62 -8.82
N GLU A 68 -4.38 -16.17 -9.25
CA GLU A 68 -4.54 -16.64 -10.63
C GLU A 68 -4.76 -15.41 -11.54
N LEU A 69 -3.71 -15.06 -12.29
CA LEU A 69 -3.79 -14.07 -13.38
C LEU A 69 -4.44 -14.76 -14.59
N SER A 70 -5.76 -14.68 -14.72
CA SER A 70 -6.44 -15.11 -15.94
C SER A 70 -6.32 -14.04 -17.02
N GLN A 71 -6.23 -14.43 -18.27
CA GLN A 71 -6.05 -13.57 -19.44
C GLN A 71 -7.03 -12.37 -19.42
N GLY A 72 -6.45 -11.16 -19.37
CA GLY A 72 -7.18 -9.90 -19.54
C GLY A 72 -7.75 -9.25 -18.28
N SER A 73 -7.71 -9.89 -17.10
CA SER A 73 -8.11 -9.28 -15.83
C SER A 73 -7.20 -9.73 -14.70
N CYS A 74 -6.70 -8.76 -13.93
CA CYS A 74 -5.92 -9.05 -12.72
C CYS A 74 -6.91 -9.20 -11.55
N LYS A 75 -6.96 -10.39 -10.92
CA LYS A 75 -7.82 -10.68 -9.78
C LYS A 75 -6.99 -11.00 -8.56
N VAL A 76 -7.38 -10.44 -7.43
CA VAL A 76 -6.74 -10.69 -6.12
C VAL A 76 -7.81 -11.21 -5.16
N LEU A 77 -7.59 -12.40 -4.62
CA LEU A 77 -8.43 -12.99 -3.58
C LEU A 77 -7.95 -12.55 -2.21
N PHE A 78 -8.86 -12.00 -1.42
CA PHE A 78 -8.66 -11.69 -0.02
C PHE A 78 -9.33 -12.74 0.85
N THR A 79 -8.58 -13.27 1.83
CA THR A 79 -9.11 -14.17 2.87
C THR A 79 -9.06 -13.43 4.20
N MET A 80 -10.22 -13.27 4.82
CA MET A 80 -10.36 -12.63 6.12
C MET A 80 -10.05 -13.62 7.26
N SER A 81 -9.78 -13.11 8.45
CA SER A 81 -9.43 -13.93 9.62
C SER A 81 -10.54 -14.89 10.06
N ASP A 82 -11.78 -14.64 9.69
CA ASP A 82 -12.94 -15.52 9.92
C ASP A 82 -13.14 -16.57 8.81
N GLY A 83 -12.25 -16.60 7.80
CA GLY A 83 -12.30 -17.49 6.66
C GLY A 83 -13.20 -17.03 5.51
N GLN A 84 -13.88 -15.90 5.63
CA GLN A 84 -14.61 -15.32 4.52
C GLN A 84 -13.67 -14.76 3.47
N THR A 85 -14.12 -14.76 2.22
CA THR A 85 -13.30 -14.29 1.10
C THR A 85 -14.05 -13.28 0.25
N PHE A 86 -13.30 -12.39 -0.39
CA PHE A 86 -13.79 -11.55 -1.48
C PHE A 86 -12.68 -11.37 -2.52
N THR A 87 -13.07 -11.07 -3.75
CA THR A 87 -12.12 -10.87 -4.86
C THR A 87 -12.15 -9.42 -5.30
N ILE A 88 -10.98 -8.82 -5.51
CA ILE A 88 -10.83 -7.55 -6.21
C ILE A 88 -10.41 -7.86 -7.65
N GLN A 89 -11.20 -7.41 -8.60
CA GLN A 89 -10.82 -7.33 -10.00
C GLN A 89 -10.18 -5.98 -10.24
N CYS A 90 -8.90 -5.98 -10.67
CA CYS A 90 -8.15 -4.77 -10.97
C CYS A 90 -8.32 -4.37 -12.44
N GLU A 91 -8.29 -3.06 -12.69
CA GLU A 91 -8.52 -2.45 -13.99
C GLU A 91 -7.28 -1.65 -14.46
N PRO A 92 -6.21 -2.36 -14.93
CA PRO A 92 -4.93 -1.72 -15.29
C PRO A 92 -5.04 -0.79 -16.50
N GLU A 93 -6.10 -0.89 -17.30
CA GLU A 93 -6.36 0.03 -18.42
C GLU A 93 -6.65 1.45 -17.93
N TYR A 94 -7.24 1.57 -16.75
CA TYR A 94 -7.66 2.86 -16.18
C TYR A 94 -6.64 3.44 -15.19
N ALA A 95 -5.93 2.59 -14.45
CA ALA A 95 -4.97 3.00 -13.42
C ALA A 95 -3.73 2.08 -13.42
N PRO A 96 -2.88 2.15 -14.46
CA PRO A 96 -1.79 1.19 -14.66
C PRO A 96 -0.74 1.22 -13.54
N GLU A 97 -0.27 2.39 -13.10
CA GLU A 97 0.73 2.50 -12.03
C GLU A 97 0.15 2.07 -10.69
N THR A 98 -1.09 2.44 -10.41
CA THR A 98 -1.81 2.04 -9.20
C THR A 98 -1.96 0.53 -9.12
N VAL A 99 -2.39 -0.12 -10.21
CA VAL A 99 -2.56 -1.58 -10.26
C VAL A 99 -1.20 -2.28 -10.14
N GLU A 100 -0.16 -1.80 -10.83
CA GLU A 100 1.19 -2.36 -10.73
C GLU A 100 1.71 -2.31 -9.29
N ASN A 101 1.60 -1.17 -8.63
CA ASN A 101 1.99 -0.99 -7.23
C ASN A 101 1.19 -1.93 -6.31
N PHE A 102 -0.13 -1.97 -6.46
CA PHE A 102 -1.00 -2.81 -5.66
C PHE A 102 -0.65 -4.29 -5.80
N LEU A 103 -0.47 -4.80 -7.03
CA LEU A 103 -0.08 -6.19 -7.29
C LEU A 103 1.33 -6.51 -6.79
N SER A 104 2.27 -5.57 -6.87
CA SER A 104 3.61 -5.73 -6.30
C SER A 104 3.56 -5.92 -4.79
N LEU A 105 2.74 -5.13 -4.10
CA LEU A 105 2.53 -5.24 -2.64
C LEU A 105 1.83 -6.55 -2.28
N VAL A 106 0.81 -6.98 -3.04
CA VAL A 106 0.16 -8.29 -2.87
C VAL A 106 1.18 -9.41 -3.01
N ASN A 107 1.97 -9.42 -4.08
CA ASN A 107 2.96 -10.46 -4.36
C ASN A 107 4.11 -10.52 -3.34
N SER A 108 4.37 -9.42 -2.64
CA SER A 108 5.36 -9.38 -1.55
C SER A 108 4.79 -9.79 -0.19
N GLY A 109 3.49 -10.10 -0.10
CA GLY A 109 2.82 -10.39 1.17
C GLY A 109 2.63 -9.16 2.07
N PHE A 110 2.75 -7.95 1.51
CA PHE A 110 2.67 -6.72 2.30
C PHE A 110 1.34 -6.57 3.05
N TYR A 111 0.25 -7.04 2.46
CA TYR A 111 -1.09 -6.92 3.04
C TYR A 111 -1.44 -8.02 4.04
N ASP A 112 -0.59 -9.05 4.18
CA ASP A 112 -0.85 -10.19 5.07
C ASP A 112 -0.91 -9.72 6.53
N GLY A 113 -1.99 -10.10 7.22
CA GLY A 113 -2.21 -9.73 8.62
C GLY A 113 -2.61 -8.26 8.86
N LEU A 114 -2.76 -7.45 7.82
CA LEU A 114 -3.26 -6.08 7.97
C LEU A 114 -4.77 -6.07 8.21
N THR A 115 -5.25 -4.95 8.74
CA THR A 115 -6.65 -4.75 9.09
C THR A 115 -7.31 -3.66 8.25
N PHE A 116 -8.63 -3.72 8.15
CA PHE A 116 -9.42 -2.56 7.78
C PHE A 116 -9.56 -1.67 9.02
N HIS A 117 -8.65 -0.71 9.16
CA HIS A 117 -8.53 0.13 10.36
C HIS A 117 -9.61 1.20 10.46
N ARG A 118 -10.32 1.47 9.35
CA ARG A 118 -11.42 2.45 9.32
C ARG A 118 -12.57 1.87 8.50
N VAL A 119 -13.69 1.61 9.18
CA VAL A 119 -14.92 1.12 8.55
C VAL A 119 -16.05 2.07 8.94
N LEU A 120 -16.68 2.69 7.96
CA LEU A 120 -17.80 3.61 8.16
C LEU A 120 -18.99 3.15 7.32
N ASP A 121 -20.11 2.94 8.00
CA ASP A 121 -21.37 2.58 7.34
C ASP A 121 -21.78 3.64 6.31
N ASN A 122 -22.30 3.17 5.18
CA ASN A 122 -22.71 4.01 4.05
C ASN A 122 -21.59 4.92 3.50
N PHE A 123 -20.32 4.54 3.73
CA PHE A 123 -19.18 5.22 3.18
C PHE A 123 -18.15 4.22 2.67
N VAL A 124 -17.11 3.91 3.41
CA VAL A 124 -16.00 3.05 2.96
C VAL A 124 -15.47 2.12 4.06
N ALA A 125 -14.84 1.00 3.64
CA ALA A 125 -13.88 0.25 4.42
C ALA A 125 -12.48 0.57 3.91
N GLN A 126 -11.60 1.11 4.76
CA GLN A 126 -10.23 1.51 4.42
C GLN A 126 -9.22 0.63 5.16
N GLY A 127 -8.27 0.08 4.40
CA GLY A 127 -7.21 -0.79 4.88
C GLY A 127 -5.87 -0.51 4.21
N GLY A 128 -4.92 -1.46 4.32
CA GLY A 128 -3.60 -1.37 3.68
C GLY A 128 -2.59 -0.49 4.44
N ASP A 129 -2.85 -0.22 5.70
CA ASP A 129 -1.93 0.49 6.59
C ASP A 129 -1.24 -0.48 7.54
N PRO A 130 0.10 -0.66 7.47
CA PRO A 130 0.83 -1.54 8.39
C PRO A 130 0.81 -1.05 9.83
N SER A 131 0.55 0.25 10.07
CA SER A 131 0.41 0.82 11.42
C SER A 131 -1.01 0.65 11.98
N GLY A 132 -2.00 0.33 11.14
CA GLY A 132 -3.39 0.11 11.55
C GLY A 132 -4.11 1.31 12.14
N ASN A 133 -3.64 2.53 11.89
CA ASN A 133 -4.18 3.77 12.47
C ASN A 133 -4.40 4.90 11.43
N GLY A 134 -4.17 4.61 10.16
CA GLY A 134 -4.34 5.53 9.03
C GLY A 134 -3.12 6.39 8.71
N THR A 135 -2.01 6.26 9.45
CA THR A 135 -0.82 7.11 9.26
C THR A 135 0.32 6.41 8.51
N GLY A 136 0.28 5.08 8.40
CA GLY A 136 1.29 4.27 7.76
C GLY A 136 1.05 4.08 6.28
N GLY A 137 1.97 3.33 5.65
CA GLY A 137 1.89 2.96 4.23
C GLY A 137 3.18 2.30 3.77
N SER A 138 3.24 1.93 2.48
CA SER A 138 4.48 1.48 1.88
C SER A 138 5.46 2.65 1.67
N GLN A 139 6.73 2.32 1.45
CA GLN A 139 7.78 3.33 1.25
C GLN A 139 7.63 4.08 -0.09
N THR A 140 7.14 3.39 -1.12
CA THR A 140 6.96 3.94 -2.46
C THR A 140 5.67 4.73 -2.54
N LYS A 141 5.76 5.97 -3.02
CA LYS A 141 4.60 6.79 -3.41
C LYS A 141 4.39 6.65 -4.91
N ILE A 142 3.15 6.72 -5.32
CA ILE A 142 2.74 6.62 -6.72
C ILE A 142 2.06 7.89 -7.19
N HIS A 143 2.06 8.10 -8.52
CA HIS A 143 1.31 9.17 -9.14
C HIS A 143 -0.20 8.98 -8.92
N GLY A 144 -0.90 10.07 -8.67
CA GLY A 144 -2.35 10.06 -8.50
C GLY A 144 -3.05 9.97 -9.85
N GLU A 145 -3.47 8.78 -10.25
CA GLU A 145 -4.12 8.49 -11.55
C GLU A 145 -5.61 8.87 -11.54
N PHE A 146 -5.89 10.16 -11.45
CA PHE A 146 -7.25 10.72 -11.45
C PHE A 146 -7.30 12.09 -12.14
N SER A 147 -8.49 12.51 -12.62
CA SER A 147 -8.62 13.63 -13.54
C SER A 147 -8.22 14.98 -12.95
N GLU A 148 -8.47 15.26 -11.67
CA GLU A 148 -8.04 16.52 -11.03
C GLU A 148 -6.49 16.62 -10.90
N ASN A 149 -5.77 15.50 -11.05
CA ASN A 149 -4.30 15.44 -11.11
C ASN A 149 -3.77 15.38 -12.57
N GLY A 150 -4.62 15.64 -13.56
CA GLY A 150 -4.24 15.64 -14.96
C GLY A 150 -4.26 14.27 -15.65
N PHE A 151 -4.57 13.20 -14.94
CA PHE A 151 -4.66 11.86 -15.50
C PHE A 151 -6.09 11.56 -15.98
N THR A 152 -6.37 11.87 -17.25
CA THR A 152 -7.72 11.80 -17.81
C THR A 152 -8.12 10.40 -18.32
N GLN A 153 -7.19 9.46 -18.40
CA GLN A 153 -7.45 8.09 -18.84
C GLN A 153 -8.33 7.33 -17.83
N ASN A 154 -8.22 7.65 -16.55
CA ASN A 154 -9.06 7.03 -15.53
C ASN A 154 -10.46 7.68 -15.51
N THR A 155 -11.40 6.98 -16.10
CA THR A 155 -12.82 7.38 -16.15
C THR A 155 -13.72 6.59 -15.20
N LEU A 156 -13.11 5.74 -14.36
CA LEU A 156 -13.84 4.97 -13.36
C LEU A 156 -14.43 5.89 -12.28
N THR A 157 -15.59 5.50 -11.77
CA THR A 157 -16.34 6.23 -10.75
C THR A 157 -16.48 5.43 -9.47
N HIS A 158 -16.73 6.14 -8.36
CA HIS A 158 -16.91 5.52 -7.05
C HIS A 158 -18.35 4.98 -6.93
N LYS A 159 -18.55 3.76 -7.39
CA LYS A 159 -19.78 2.99 -7.19
C LYS A 159 -19.64 2.08 -5.97
N ARG A 160 -20.76 1.56 -5.44
CA ARG A 160 -20.70 0.49 -4.45
C ARG A 160 -19.83 -0.67 -4.98
N GLY A 161 -18.84 -1.08 -4.18
CA GLY A 161 -17.87 -2.12 -4.55
C GLY A 161 -16.62 -1.60 -5.27
N SER A 162 -16.58 -0.33 -5.71
CA SER A 162 -15.35 0.24 -6.27
C SER A 162 -14.22 0.25 -5.25
N VAL A 163 -13.00 0.00 -5.72
CA VAL A 163 -11.76 0.02 -4.94
C VAL A 163 -10.89 1.16 -5.43
N ALA A 164 -10.49 2.05 -4.53
CA ALA A 164 -9.69 3.22 -4.86
C ALA A 164 -8.54 3.44 -3.87
N MET A 165 -7.47 4.12 -4.30
CA MET A 165 -6.33 4.43 -3.44
C MET A 165 -6.64 5.58 -2.48
N ALA A 166 -6.35 5.35 -1.21
CA ALA A 166 -6.30 6.42 -0.23
C ALA A 166 -5.01 7.22 -0.36
N ARG A 167 -5.07 8.51 -0.03
CA ARG A 167 -3.93 9.43 -0.08
C ARG A 167 -4.05 10.54 0.97
N SER A 168 -2.96 11.26 1.20
CA SER A 168 -2.97 12.50 1.96
C SER A 168 -3.51 13.68 1.09
N SER A 169 -3.32 14.92 1.54
CA SER A 169 -3.72 16.10 0.76
C SER A 169 -2.95 16.25 -0.57
N ALA A 170 -1.68 15.78 -0.62
CA ALA A 170 -0.89 15.82 -1.84
C ALA A 170 -1.41 14.79 -2.85
N PRO A 171 -1.58 15.17 -4.13
CA PRO A 171 -2.12 14.26 -5.16
C PRO A 171 -1.31 12.97 -5.33
N ASP A 172 0.03 13.07 -5.35
CA ASP A 172 0.97 11.97 -5.58
C ASP A 172 1.48 11.38 -4.25
N SER A 173 0.59 11.17 -3.29
CA SER A 173 0.94 10.67 -1.96
C SER A 173 0.38 9.29 -1.64
N ALA A 174 -0.38 8.69 -2.53
CA ALA A 174 -0.85 7.33 -2.38
C ALA A 174 0.33 6.33 -2.31
N SER A 175 0.16 5.25 -1.55
CA SER A 175 1.20 4.21 -1.43
C SER A 175 0.60 2.81 -1.34
N SER A 176 0.08 2.40 -0.17
CA SER A 176 -0.50 1.08 0.04
C SER A 176 -1.93 1.12 0.55
N GLN A 177 -2.35 2.23 1.18
CA GLN A 177 -3.71 2.29 1.70
C GLN A 177 -4.74 2.39 0.57
N PHE A 178 -5.80 1.58 0.66
CA PHE A 178 -6.92 1.59 -0.26
C PHE A 178 -8.24 1.53 0.51
N TYR A 179 -9.32 1.84 -0.19
CA TYR A 179 -10.66 1.70 0.38
C TYR A 179 -11.64 1.08 -0.60
N ILE A 180 -12.64 0.41 -0.03
CA ILE A 180 -13.76 -0.21 -0.75
C ILE A 180 -15.01 0.62 -0.45
N CYS A 181 -15.73 1.04 -1.47
CA CYS A 181 -16.95 1.83 -1.34
C CYS A 181 -18.14 0.96 -0.93
N TYR A 182 -18.85 1.33 0.13
CA TYR A 182 -20.10 0.69 0.54
C TYR A 182 -21.34 1.24 -0.16
N THR A 183 -21.22 2.42 -0.77
CA THR A 183 -22.26 3.09 -1.55
C THR A 183 -21.65 3.87 -2.70
N ASP A 184 -22.47 4.48 -3.54
CA ASP A 184 -22.03 5.40 -4.58
C ASP A 184 -21.54 6.71 -3.93
N LEU A 185 -20.33 7.16 -4.31
CA LEU A 185 -19.66 8.32 -3.73
C LEU A 185 -19.19 9.30 -4.83
N PRO A 186 -20.11 9.92 -5.58
CA PRO A 186 -19.75 10.77 -6.72
C PRO A 186 -18.94 12.01 -6.32
N SER A 187 -18.94 12.40 -5.04
CA SER A 187 -18.11 13.49 -4.52
C SER A 187 -16.61 13.20 -4.53
N LEU A 188 -16.22 11.92 -4.68
CA LEU A 188 -14.84 11.46 -4.76
C LEU A 188 -14.37 11.27 -6.21
N ASP A 189 -15.27 11.30 -7.19
CA ASP A 189 -14.92 11.12 -8.58
C ASP A 189 -13.96 12.20 -9.05
N GLY A 190 -12.96 11.79 -9.82
CA GLY A 190 -11.91 12.66 -10.30
C GLY A 190 -10.86 13.09 -9.26
N LYS A 191 -10.99 12.69 -7.99
CA LYS A 191 -10.09 13.09 -6.88
C LYS A 191 -9.24 11.96 -6.32
N TYR A 192 -9.63 10.72 -6.62
CA TYR A 192 -8.94 9.51 -6.18
C TYR A 192 -8.88 8.51 -7.32
N ALA A 193 -7.81 7.72 -7.36
CA ALA A 193 -7.60 6.70 -8.36
C ALA A 193 -8.45 5.45 -8.04
N VAL A 194 -9.59 5.30 -8.71
CA VAL A 194 -10.32 4.04 -8.72
C VAL A 194 -9.53 3.07 -9.61
N PHE A 195 -9.23 1.88 -9.11
CA PHE A 195 -8.37 0.92 -9.80
C PHE A 195 -8.94 -0.50 -9.87
N GLY A 196 -10.11 -0.72 -9.32
CA GLY A 196 -10.75 -2.03 -9.34
C GLY A 196 -12.15 -2.05 -8.74
N THR A 197 -12.71 -3.25 -8.70
CA THR A 197 -14.04 -3.52 -8.16
C THR A 197 -14.05 -4.83 -7.41
N VAL A 198 -14.76 -4.88 -6.28
CA VAL A 198 -15.04 -6.13 -5.56
C VAL A 198 -16.02 -6.97 -6.37
N THR A 199 -15.65 -8.21 -6.63
CA THR A 199 -16.50 -9.24 -7.23
C THR A 199 -16.74 -10.35 -6.21
N ALA A 200 -17.93 -10.95 -6.24
CA ALA A 200 -18.29 -12.05 -5.32
C ALA A 200 -17.54 -13.33 -5.69
#